data_530932a2d6c78c6f27292accbe0f3808
#
_entry.id   530932a2d6c78c6f27292accbe0f3808
#
_cell.length_a   1.000
_cell.length_b   1.000
_cell.length_c   1.000
_cell.angle_alpha   90.00
_cell.angle_beta   90.00
_cell.angle_gamma   90.00
#
_symmetry.space_group_name_H-M   'P 1'
#
loop_
_entity.id
_entity.type
_entity.pdbx_description
1 polymer ?
#
loop_
_entity_poly.entity_id
_entity_poly.type
_entity_poly.pdbx_seq_one_letter_code
_entity_poly.pdbx_strand_id
1 'polypeptide(L)'
;MKTTIQTPQAPAAIGPYAQASLGGKLLCVSGQLPINPENGMIPVNLEEQVRQSVKNVIEIVKAAGGSEKNILKCGLFIRDMKEFSRINEAYQEFFKEDPPARFVVEVSALPKGALIEIDATAII
;
A
#
# COMPACT_ATOMS: atom_id res chain seq x y z
N MET A 1 16.05 -0.96 -17.87
CA MET A 1 15.86 -2.38 -17.55
C MET A 1 15.06 -2.50 -16.28
N LYS A 2 14.17 -3.47 -16.22
CA LYS A 2 13.26 -3.63 -15.09
C LYS A 2 13.83 -4.58 -14.05
N THR A 3 13.72 -4.20 -12.78
CA THR A 3 14.10 -5.04 -11.64
C THR A 3 12.86 -5.37 -10.83
N THR A 4 12.66 -6.65 -10.56
CA THR A 4 11.57 -7.09 -9.68
C THR A 4 11.98 -6.93 -8.22
N ILE A 5 11.11 -6.33 -7.43
CA ILE A 5 11.31 -6.16 -5.98
C ILE A 5 10.46 -7.19 -5.25
N GLN A 6 11.06 -7.83 -4.27
CA GLN A 6 10.40 -8.85 -3.46
C GLN A 6 10.91 -8.79 -2.03
N THR A 7 10.00 -8.90 -1.06
CA THR A 7 10.36 -8.90 0.35
C THR A 7 9.37 -9.77 1.14
N PRO A 8 9.86 -10.53 2.14
CA PRO A 8 8.97 -11.26 3.03
C PRO A 8 8.28 -10.36 4.07
N GLN A 9 8.64 -9.07 4.13
CA GLN A 9 8.04 -8.11 5.05
C GLN A 9 6.70 -7.57 4.55
N ALA A 10 6.28 -7.98 3.37
CA ALA A 10 4.96 -7.66 2.81
C ALA A 10 4.35 -8.96 2.27
N PRO A 11 3.04 -9.01 2.04
CA PRO A 11 2.41 -10.23 1.51
C PRO A 11 3.00 -10.67 0.19
N ALA A 12 3.26 -11.96 0.04
CA ALA A 12 3.79 -12.52 -1.19
C ALA A 12 2.83 -12.27 -2.35
N ALA A 13 3.37 -12.00 -3.53
CA ALA A 13 2.57 -11.88 -4.74
C ALA A 13 2.04 -13.25 -5.13
N ILE A 14 0.72 -13.38 -5.15
CA ILE A 14 0.04 -14.62 -5.55
C ILE A 14 -0.59 -14.38 -6.91
N GLY A 15 0.03 -14.92 -7.95
CA GLY A 15 -0.43 -14.74 -9.32
C GLY A 15 0.65 -14.13 -10.20
N PRO A 16 0.30 -13.74 -11.43
CA PRO A 16 1.27 -13.28 -12.42
C PRO A 16 1.62 -11.79 -12.24
N TYR A 17 2.12 -11.41 -11.06
CA TYR A 17 2.55 -10.04 -10.81
C TYR A 17 3.67 -10.02 -9.75
N ALA A 18 4.41 -8.91 -9.69
CA ALA A 18 5.44 -8.68 -8.68
C ALA A 18 4.89 -7.75 -7.59
N GLN A 19 5.48 -7.81 -6.40
CA GLN A 19 5.16 -6.82 -5.36
C GLN A 19 5.45 -5.41 -5.83
N ALA A 20 6.57 -5.23 -6.54
CA ALA A 20 6.91 -3.96 -7.18
C ALA A 20 7.89 -4.18 -8.31
N SER A 21 7.94 -3.22 -9.22
CA SER A 21 8.91 -3.18 -10.33
C SER A 21 9.64 -1.86 -10.29
N LEU A 22 10.95 -1.92 -10.45
CA LEU A 22 11.83 -0.75 -10.49
C LEU A 22 12.36 -0.59 -11.91
N GLY A 23 12.14 0.58 -12.50
CA GLY A 23 12.68 0.96 -13.80
C GLY A 23 13.44 2.27 -13.65
N GLY A 24 14.77 2.24 -13.81
CA GLY A 24 15.58 3.40 -13.47
C GLY A 24 15.40 3.74 -12.00
N LYS A 25 14.89 4.93 -11.71
CA LYS A 25 14.59 5.37 -10.35
C LYS A 25 13.10 5.27 -10.02
N LEU A 26 12.26 4.89 -10.99
CA LEU A 26 10.82 4.82 -10.79
C LEU A 26 10.43 3.45 -10.24
N LEU A 27 9.78 3.46 -9.08
CA LEU A 27 9.25 2.26 -8.44
C LEU A 27 7.74 2.27 -8.54
N CYS A 28 7.17 1.20 -9.08
CA CYS A 28 5.74 1.00 -9.12
C CYS A 28 5.39 -0.15 -8.17
N VAL A 29 4.64 0.16 -7.12
CA VAL A 29 4.23 -0.82 -6.11
C VAL A 29 2.83 -1.31 -6.41
N SER A 30 2.65 -2.61 -6.47
CA SER A 30 1.33 -3.23 -6.69
C SER A 30 0.39 -2.92 -5.54
N GLY A 31 -0.91 -2.96 -5.80
CA GLY A 31 -1.92 -2.75 -4.78
C GLY A 31 -1.72 -3.68 -3.60
N GLN A 32 -1.62 -3.10 -2.41
CA GLN A 32 -1.40 -3.84 -1.18
C GLN A 32 -2.69 -3.96 -0.38
N LEU A 33 -3.17 -5.19 -0.27
CA LEU A 33 -4.26 -5.53 0.64
C LEU A 33 -3.74 -5.46 2.08
N PRO A 34 -4.64 -5.27 3.06
CA PRO A 34 -4.24 -5.14 4.47
C PRO A 34 -3.90 -6.49 5.11
N ILE A 35 -3.17 -7.33 4.40
CA ILE A 35 -2.79 -8.65 4.88
C ILE A 35 -1.51 -8.52 5.72
N ASN A 36 -1.56 -9.03 6.95
CA ASN A 36 -0.38 -9.12 7.79
C ASN A 36 0.51 -10.26 7.25
N PRO A 37 1.75 -9.97 6.80
CA PRO A 37 2.60 -11.00 6.21
C PRO A 37 3.04 -12.08 7.20
N GLU A 38 2.98 -11.82 8.50
CA GLU A 38 3.39 -12.79 9.52
C GLU A 38 2.37 -13.92 9.69
N ASN A 39 1.07 -13.61 9.58
CA ASN A 39 0.01 -14.60 9.84
C ASN A 39 -0.95 -14.79 8.67
N GLY A 40 -0.83 -14.00 7.60
CA GLY A 40 -1.69 -14.10 6.42
C GLY A 40 -3.11 -13.59 6.63
N MET A 41 -3.38 -12.90 7.73
CA MET A 41 -4.73 -12.46 8.10
C MET A 41 -4.94 -10.98 7.86
N ILE A 42 -6.21 -10.61 7.65
CA ILE A 42 -6.63 -9.21 7.52
C ILE A 42 -7.27 -8.79 8.84
N PRO A 43 -6.83 -7.67 9.45
CA PRO A 43 -7.48 -7.15 10.66
C PRO A 43 -8.96 -6.85 10.43
N VAL A 44 -9.78 -7.04 11.45
CA VAL A 44 -11.21 -6.74 11.36
C VAL A 44 -11.46 -5.24 11.40
N ASN A 45 -10.69 -4.51 12.19
CA ASN A 45 -10.84 -3.07 12.40
C ASN A 45 -10.34 -2.28 11.19
N LEU A 46 -11.13 -1.30 10.73
CA LEU A 46 -10.81 -0.51 9.55
C LEU A 46 -9.48 0.24 9.67
N GLU A 47 -9.26 0.93 10.79
CA GLU A 47 -8.03 1.69 11.01
C GLU A 47 -6.80 0.78 10.98
N GLU A 48 -6.91 -0.41 11.54
CA GLU A 48 -5.83 -1.39 11.49
C GLU A 48 -5.58 -1.90 10.06
N GLN A 49 -6.65 -2.03 9.26
CA GLN A 49 -6.49 -2.37 7.85
C GLN A 49 -5.73 -1.27 7.10
N VAL A 50 -6.07 -0.01 7.34
CA VAL A 50 -5.37 1.11 6.69
C VAL A 50 -3.89 1.07 7.07
N ARG A 51 -3.57 0.93 8.35
CA ARG A 51 -2.19 0.87 8.83
C ARG A 51 -1.43 -0.29 8.20
N GLN A 52 -2.06 -1.45 8.11
CA GLN A 52 -1.40 -2.62 7.54
C GLN A 52 -1.10 -2.44 6.05
N SER A 53 -2.04 -1.90 5.27
CA SER A 53 -1.81 -1.64 3.84
C SER A 53 -0.68 -0.63 3.64
N VAL A 54 -0.65 0.44 4.42
CA VAL A 54 0.43 1.44 4.34
C VAL A 54 1.77 0.80 4.71
N LYS A 55 1.81 0.02 5.78
CA LYS A 55 3.03 -0.67 6.20
C LYS A 55 3.55 -1.59 5.09
N ASN A 56 2.66 -2.32 4.44
CA ASN A 56 3.04 -3.22 3.34
C ASN A 56 3.69 -2.43 2.19
N VAL A 57 3.09 -1.31 1.81
CA VAL A 57 3.67 -0.42 0.79
C VAL A 57 5.05 0.06 1.21
N ILE A 58 5.18 0.55 2.44
CA ILE A 58 6.46 1.10 2.94
C ILE A 58 7.54 0.02 2.99
N GLU A 59 7.22 -1.20 3.41
CA GLU A 59 8.19 -2.29 3.46
C GLU A 59 8.70 -2.65 2.06
N ILE A 60 7.84 -2.60 1.06
CA ILE A 60 8.25 -2.83 -0.33
C ILE A 60 9.16 -1.69 -0.82
N VAL A 61 8.83 -0.45 -0.50
CA VAL A 61 9.69 0.70 -0.85
C VAL A 61 11.06 0.57 -0.18
N LYS A 62 11.10 0.15 1.07
CA LYS A 62 12.37 -0.11 1.79
C LYS A 62 13.18 -1.20 1.11
N ALA A 63 12.54 -2.26 0.65
CA ALA A 63 13.23 -3.35 -0.06
C ALA A 63 13.87 -2.87 -1.35
N ALA A 64 13.35 -1.80 -1.94
CA ALA A 64 13.93 -1.17 -3.13
C ALA A 64 15.01 -0.13 -2.80
N GLY A 65 15.25 0.13 -1.52
CA GLY A 65 16.29 1.07 -1.08
C GLY A 65 15.78 2.45 -0.67
N GLY A 66 14.47 2.62 -0.55
CA GLY A 66 13.86 3.90 -0.18
C GLY A 66 13.21 3.91 1.20
N SER A 67 12.37 4.90 1.41
CA SER A 67 11.56 5.05 2.62
C SER A 67 10.23 5.68 2.24
N GLU A 68 9.36 5.92 3.23
CA GLU A 68 8.09 6.60 3.00
C GLU A 68 8.27 7.97 2.36
N LYS A 69 9.43 8.61 2.56
CA LYS A 69 9.74 9.92 1.97
C LYS A 69 9.94 9.87 0.46
N ASN A 70 10.19 8.69 -0.08
CA ASN A 70 10.37 8.50 -1.52
C ASN A 70 9.05 8.31 -2.26
N ILE A 71 7.94 8.14 -1.54
CA ILE A 71 6.64 7.91 -2.16
C ILE A 71 6.12 9.21 -2.76
N LEU A 72 5.84 9.18 -4.07
CA LEU A 72 5.33 10.34 -4.80
C LEU A 72 3.80 10.38 -4.80
N LYS A 73 3.19 9.21 -4.85
CA LYS A 73 1.73 9.11 -4.99
C LYS A 73 1.23 7.80 -4.42
N CYS A 74 0.07 7.86 -3.75
CA CYS A 74 -0.69 6.68 -3.33
C CYS A 74 -2.05 6.69 -3.98
N GLY A 75 -2.54 5.51 -4.38
CA GLY A 75 -3.91 5.29 -4.78
C GLY A 75 -4.62 4.48 -3.69
N LEU A 76 -5.76 4.97 -3.21
CA LEU A 76 -6.56 4.29 -2.20
C LEU A 76 -7.86 3.81 -2.82
N PHE A 77 -8.10 2.51 -2.75
CA PHE A 77 -9.33 1.85 -3.19
C PHE A 77 -10.08 1.42 -1.94
N ILE A 78 -11.27 1.97 -1.70
CA ILE A 78 -12.00 1.76 -0.46
C ILE A 78 -13.40 1.23 -0.72
N ARG A 79 -13.98 0.56 0.26
CA ARG A 79 -15.30 -0.04 0.11
C ARG A 79 -16.45 0.88 0.51
N ASP A 80 -16.18 1.89 1.34
CA ASP A 80 -17.24 2.78 1.83
C ASP A 80 -16.70 4.20 2.02
N MET A 81 -17.13 5.10 1.15
CA MET A 81 -16.69 6.50 1.21
C MET A 81 -17.17 7.22 2.47
N LYS A 82 -18.20 6.71 3.15
CA LYS A 82 -18.65 7.27 4.43
C LYS A 82 -17.57 7.15 5.52
N GLU A 83 -16.62 6.22 5.36
CA GLU A 83 -15.53 6.00 6.29
C GLU A 83 -14.29 6.85 5.98
N PHE A 84 -14.40 7.80 5.05
CA PHE A 84 -13.28 8.59 4.56
C PHE A 84 -12.48 9.26 5.69
N SER A 85 -13.17 9.85 6.68
CA SER A 85 -12.52 10.53 7.81
C SER A 85 -11.69 9.57 8.65
N ARG A 86 -12.22 8.37 8.92
CA ARG A 86 -11.50 7.35 9.69
C ARG A 86 -10.25 6.88 8.94
N ILE A 87 -10.40 6.70 7.64
CA ILE A 87 -9.29 6.28 6.78
C ILE A 87 -8.20 7.35 6.78
N ASN A 88 -8.58 8.62 6.64
CA ASN A 88 -7.64 9.74 6.67
C ASN A 88 -6.86 9.82 7.99
N GLU A 89 -7.51 9.62 9.11
CA GLU A 89 -6.84 9.67 10.42
C GLU A 89 -5.74 8.61 10.53
N ALA A 90 -6.03 7.37 10.12
CA ALA A 90 -5.04 6.30 10.16
C ALA A 90 -3.93 6.51 9.12
N TYR A 91 -4.29 6.94 7.91
CA TYR A 91 -3.35 7.18 6.82
C TYR A 91 -2.34 8.28 7.18
N GLN A 92 -2.81 9.40 7.74
CA GLN A 92 -1.93 10.54 8.03
C GLN A 92 -0.86 10.24 9.09
N GLU A 93 -1.03 9.19 9.89
CA GLU A 93 -0.01 8.79 10.86
C GLU A 93 1.34 8.52 10.20
N PHE A 94 1.34 8.10 8.94
CA PHE A 94 2.55 7.75 8.21
C PHE A 94 3.10 8.89 7.35
N PHE A 95 2.31 9.92 7.10
CA PHE A 95 2.65 11.00 6.18
C PHE A 95 2.35 12.37 6.80
N LYS A 96 2.92 12.62 7.98
CA LYS A 96 2.67 13.87 8.72
C LYS A 96 3.30 15.09 8.08
N GLU A 97 4.46 14.89 7.43
CA GLU A 97 5.18 15.95 6.77
C GLU A 97 5.32 15.62 5.29
N ASP A 98 5.08 16.60 4.43
CA ASP A 98 5.26 16.48 3.00
C ASP A 98 4.56 15.23 2.44
N PRO A 99 3.22 15.10 2.59
CA PRO A 99 2.52 13.89 2.14
C PRO A 99 2.57 13.72 0.62
N PRO A 100 2.52 12.48 0.14
CA PRO A 100 2.48 12.22 -1.30
C PRO A 100 1.16 12.68 -1.91
N ALA A 101 1.15 12.87 -3.23
CA ALA A 101 -0.09 13.01 -3.97
C ALA A 101 -0.95 11.77 -3.76
N ARG A 102 -2.27 11.90 -3.88
CA ARG A 102 -3.18 10.80 -3.58
C ARG A 102 -4.48 10.91 -4.35
N PHE A 103 -5.07 9.77 -4.69
CA PHE A 103 -6.50 9.70 -5.01
C PHE A 103 -7.17 8.70 -4.07
N VAL A 104 -8.49 8.83 -3.90
CA VAL A 104 -9.32 7.89 -3.16
C VAL A 104 -10.56 7.62 -3.99
N VAL A 105 -10.86 6.36 -4.26
CA VAL A 105 -12.06 5.96 -4.98
C VAL A 105 -12.76 4.83 -4.24
N GLU A 106 -14.08 4.83 -4.30
CA GLU A 106 -14.89 3.73 -3.78
C GLU A 106 -15.02 2.67 -4.85
N VAL A 107 -14.86 1.39 -4.46
CA VAL A 107 -14.97 0.25 -5.37
C VAL A 107 -16.04 -0.71 -4.89
N SER A 108 -16.58 -1.50 -5.84
CA SER A 108 -17.66 -2.45 -5.55
C SER A 108 -17.20 -3.61 -4.67
N ALA A 109 -15.95 -4.04 -4.82
CA ALA A 109 -15.39 -5.17 -4.09
C ALA A 109 -13.88 -5.10 -4.07
N LEU A 110 -13.29 -5.72 -3.06
CA LEU A 110 -11.85 -5.95 -2.97
C LEU A 110 -11.61 -7.43 -2.65
N PRO A 111 -10.47 -7.98 -3.06
CA PRO A 111 -10.17 -9.38 -2.75
C PRO A 111 -10.20 -9.63 -1.25
N LYS A 112 -10.63 -10.84 -0.86
CA LYS A 112 -10.67 -11.31 0.53
C LYS A 112 -11.55 -10.48 1.45
N GLY A 113 -12.50 -9.71 0.89
CA GLY A 113 -13.37 -8.86 1.69
C GLY A 113 -12.67 -7.69 2.35
N ALA A 114 -11.52 -7.28 1.85
CA ALA A 114 -10.79 -6.15 2.40
C ALA A 114 -11.60 -4.86 2.28
N LEU A 115 -11.40 -3.94 3.21
CA LEU A 115 -12.06 -2.64 3.22
C LEU A 115 -11.23 -1.57 2.53
N ILE A 116 -9.96 -1.85 2.28
CA ILE A 116 -9.02 -0.92 1.63
C ILE A 116 -7.95 -1.70 0.88
N GLU A 117 -7.44 -1.07 -0.16
CA GLU A 117 -6.25 -1.50 -0.90
C GLU A 117 -5.49 -0.25 -1.30
N ILE A 118 -4.16 -0.27 -1.20
CA ILE A 118 -3.31 0.90 -1.49
C ILE A 118 -2.18 0.51 -2.43
N ASP A 119 -2.04 1.26 -3.54
CA ASP A 119 -0.86 1.17 -4.39
C ASP A 119 0.00 2.42 -4.21
N ALA A 120 1.18 2.41 -4.81
CA ALA A 120 2.07 3.58 -4.71
C ALA A 120 3.03 3.66 -5.89
N THR A 121 3.49 4.88 -6.11
CA THR A 121 4.59 5.20 -7.03
C THR A 121 5.64 5.94 -6.22
N ALA A 122 6.90 5.56 -6.37
CA ALA A 122 8.00 6.14 -5.62
C ALA A 122 9.22 6.39 -6.51
N ILE A 123 10.12 7.25 -6.05
CA ILE A 123 11.42 7.48 -6.69
C ILE A 123 12.50 6.99 -5.73
N ILE A 124 13.32 6.10 -6.21
CA ILE A 124 14.41 5.51 -5.41
C ILE A 124 15.75 6.16 -5.72
#